data_e4649c626746bb98efd209db725dd4d2
#
_entry.id   e4649c626746bb98efd209db725dd4d2
#
_cell.length_a   1.000
_cell.length_b   1.000
_cell.length_c   1.000
_cell.angle_alpha   90.00
_cell.angle_beta   90.00
_cell.angle_gamma   90.00
#
_symmetry.space_group_name_H-M   'P 1'
#
loop_
_entity.id
_entity.type
_entity.pdbx_description
1 polymer ?
#
loop_
_entity_poly.entity_id
_entity_poly.type
_entity_poly.pdbx_seq_one_letter_code
_entity_poly.pdbx_strand_id
1 'polypeptide(L)'
;MSEYNYKDRISYKTLLIIEVIIVLIAVIGLLLVGAGVRATYIENDIVQLIFNIITYLGDTLVFIVCIAIIYIAYDKQYAKNLTFALLTTYYLNSFLKDVFRDPRPPENAGRETSYGFPSGHSQGAATFWGYFGYEFKDKPRRNLVPIILSGLILLVALSRIIIGVHDVQDITAGLILGIAVLLAFIYIEPVVSEKVSSFKMLNKILLGIVASLVLFIFGTLLFGIFIDEGAYAQVGGVVLGLSIGYVLENEYVDYQPSRLETKYKIINLIIGLIIVIVIYFGLEFLKDIFNSVIYRYFRYAIIALILTLVIPWIFTKINPTEE
;
A
#
# COMPACT_ATOMS: atom_id res chain seq x y z
N MET A 1 -24.76 7.50 -5.35
CA MET A 1 -23.62 8.03 -6.12
C MET A 1 -23.27 9.37 -5.51
N SER A 2 -22.23 9.46 -4.66
CA SER A 2 -21.72 10.76 -4.24
C SER A 2 -21.05 11.39 -5.46
N GLU A 3 -21.55 12.54 -5.91
CA GLU A 3 -20.84 13.37 -6.86
C GLU A 3 -19.44 13.64 -6.30
N TYR A 4 -18.44 13.01 -6.88
CA TYR A 4 -17.03 13.30 -6.60
C TYR A 4 -16.79 14.73 -7.10
N ASN A 5 -16.85 15.69 -6.18
CA ASN A 5 -16.78 17.10 -6.52
C ASN A 5 -15.32 17.42 -6.86
N TYR A 6 -15.03 17.66 -8.11
CA TYR A 6 -13.72 18.07 -8.65
C TYR A 6 -13.15 19.33 -7.96
N LYS A 7 -13.96 20.02 -7.13
CA LYS A 7 -13.56 21.21 -6.35
C LYS A 7 -12.66 20.91 -5.14
N ASP A 8 -12.53 19.63 -4.72
CA ASP A 8 -11.78 19.23 -3.51
C ASP A 8 -10.32 18.86 -3.79
N ARG A 9 -9.78 19.25 -4.93
CA ARG A 9 -8.36 19.01 -5.22
C ARG A 9 -7.46 19.82 -4.29
N ILE A 10 -6.31 19.25 -3.92
CA ILE A 10 -5.25 19.98 -3.23
C ILE A 10 -5.04 21.33 -3.93
N SER A 11 -5.01 22.42 -3.18
CA SER A 11 -4.79 23.73 -3.77
C SER A 11 -3.38 23.79 -4.41
N TYR A 12 -3.23 24.58 -5.46
CA TYR A 12 -1.91 24.79 -6.11
C TYR A 12 -0.84 25.21 -5.09
N LYS A 13 -1.20 26.03 -4.10
CA LYS A 13 -0.29 26.44 -3.02
C LYS A 13 0.16 25.25 -2.17
N THR A 14 -0.74 24.33 -1.85
CA THR A 14 -0.42 23.14 -1.06
C THR A 14 0.49 22.21 -1.84
N LEU A 15 0.25 22.01 -3.15
CA LEU A 15 1.13 21.26 -4.02
C LEU A 15 2.53 21.87 -4.09
N LEU A 16 2.60 23.19 -4.30
CA LEU A 16 3.88 23.90 -4.34
C LEU A 16 4.67 23.73 -3.03
N ILE A 17 4.00 23.80 -1.87
CA ILE A 17 4.64 23.57 -0.57
C ILE A 17 5.17 22.13 -0.49
N ILE A 18 4.38 21.15 -0.91
CA ILE A 18 4.78 19.74 -0.91
C ILE A 18 5.99 19.54 -1.83
N GLU A 19 5.96 20.08 -3.05
CA GLU A 19 7.08 20.01 -4.00
C GLU A 19 8.36 20.65 -3.43
N VAL A 20 8.24 21.82 -2.79
CA VAL A 20 9.38 22.48 -2.14
C VAL A 20 9.95 21.61 -1.02
N ILE A 21 9.09 21.01 -0.18
CA ILE A 21 9.53 20.10 0.90
C ILE A 21 10.25 18.89 0.32
N ILE A 22 9.72 18.28 -0.77
CA ILE A 22 10.34 17.14 -1.46
C ILE A 22 11.73 17.54 -1.98
N VAL A 23 11.82 18.69 -2.66
CA VAL A 23 13.09 19.19 -3.19
C VAL A 23 14.10 19.44 -2.07
N LEU A 24 13.67 20.04 -0.96
CA LEU A 24 14.53 20.26 0.21
C LEU A 24 15.04 18.95 0.81
N ILE A 25 14.16 17.94 0.97
CA ILE A 25 14.56 16.61 1.46
C ILE A 25 15.54 15.96 0.49
N ALA A 26 15.29 16.05 -0.82
CA ALA A 26 16.19 15.52 -1.85
C ALA A 26 17.56 16.19 -1.81
N VAL A 27 17.59 17.52 -1.73
CA VAL A 27 18.85 18.29 -1.67
C VAL A 27 19.63 17.95 -0.39
N ILE A 28 18.96 17.91 0.77
CA ILE A 28 19.60 17.52 2.03
C ILE A 28 20.15 16.09 1.93
N GLY A 29 19.37 15.15 1.39
CA GLY A 29 19.80 13.76 1.18
C GLY A 29 21.03 13.67 0.29
N LEU A 30 21.04 14.38 -0.84
CA LEU A 30 22.19 14.44 -1.75
C LEU A 30 23.42 15.08 -1.11
N LEU A 31 23.24 16.14 -0.32
CA LEU A 31 24.36 16.78 0.42
C LEU A 31 24.95 15.83 1.47
N LEU A 32 24.12 15.06 2.18
CA LEU A 32 24.59 14.07 3.15
C LEU A 32 25.35 12.93 2.47
N VAL A 33 24.87 12.44 1.32
CA VAL A 33 25.61 11.46 0.50
C VAL A 33 26.92 12.03 0.03
N GLY A 34 26.94 13.27 -0.46
CA GLY A 34 28.16 13.98 -0.87
C GLY A 34 29.13 14.18 0.29
N ALA A 35 28.67 14.32 1.51
CA ALA A 35 29.49 14.38 2.73
C ALA A 35 29.96 12.99 3.23
N GLY A 36 29.63 11.91 2.53
CA GLY A 36 30.03 10.55 2.90
C GLY A 36 29.13 9.89 3.98
N VAL A 37 28.03 10.54 4.35
CA VAL A 37 27.07 9.98 5.32
C VAL A 37 26.17 8.97 4.59
N ARG A 38 26.54 7.69 4.63
CA ARG A 38 25.78 6.64 3.95
C ARG A 38 24.86 5.89 4.88
N ALA A 39 25.35 5.41 6.03
CA ALA A 39 24.55 4.73 7.02
C ALA A 39 24.91 5.21 8.42
N THR A 40 23.94 5.22 9.31
CA THR A 40 24.17 5.56 10.72
C THR A 40 23.50 4.47 11.57
N TYR A 41 24.09 3.26 11.52
CA TYR A 41 23.69 2.19 12.42
C TYR A 41 24.01 2.58 13.86
N ILE A 42 23.01 2.51 14.74
CA ILE A 42 23.20 2.80 16.17
C ILE A 42 23.17 1.48 16.92
N GLU A 43 24.33 1.02 17.38
CA GLU A 43 24.51 -0.19 18.17
C GLU A 43 24.10 0.07 19.63
N ASN A 44 22.77 0.17 19.85
CA ASN A 44 22.18 0.29 21.18
C ASN A 44 20.85 -0.44 21.21
N ASP A 45 20.69 -1.42 22.11
CA ASP A 45 19.52 -2.29 22.16
C ASP A 45 18.19 -1.57 22.33
N ILE A 46 18.15 -0.52 23.13
CA ILE A 46 16.92 0.26 23.37
C ILE A 46 16.56 1.05 22.12
N VAL A 47 17.54 1.68 21.48
CA VAL A 47 17.34 2.42 20.23
C VAL A 47 16.89 1.46 19.14
N GLN A 48 17.54 0.31 19.00
CA GLN A 48 17.15 -0.71 18.03
C GLN A 48 15.72 -1.22 18.28
N LEU A 49 15.33 -1.48 19.53
CA LEU A 49 13.98 -1.90 19.87
C LEU A 49 12.95 -0.85 19.45
N ILE A 50 13.17 0.43 19.82
CA ILE A 50 12.24 1.52 19.49
C ILE A 50 12.10 1.68 17.97
N PHE A 51 13.20 1.75 17.23
CA PHE A 51 13.15 1.95 15.78
C PHE A 51 12.70 0.72 15.01
N ASN A 52 12.87 -0.48 15.56
CA ASN A 52 12.23 -1.69 15.04
C ASN A 52 10.70 -1.64 15.18
N ILE A 53 10.17 -1.10 16.27
CA ILE A 53 8.72 -0.91 16.44
C ILE A 53 8.21 0.14 15.43
N ILE A 54 8.91 1.25 15.30
CA ILE A 54 8.55 2.33 14.36
C ILE A 54 8.54 1.82 12.91
N THR A 55 9.53 1.03 12.52
CA THR A 55 9.65 0.53 11.14
C THR A 55 8.46 -0.35 10.73
N TYR A 56 7.82 -1.08 11.68
CA TYR A 56 6.61 -1.87 11.38
C TYR A 56 5.46 -1.03 10.85
N LEU A 57 5.39 0.28 11.18
CA LEU A 57 4.37 1.18 10.63
C LEU A 57 4.56 1.47 9.12
N GLY A 58 5.67 1.04 8.55
CA GLY A 58 5.93 1.02 7.11
C GLY A 58 5.86 -0.38 6.49
N ASP A 59 5.43 -1.38 7.25
CA ASP A 59 5.38 -2.78 6.81
C ASP A 59 4.08 -3.11 6.07
N THR A 60 4.18 -4.01 5.11
CA THR A 60 3.07 -4.48 4.28
C THR A 60 1.91 -5.04 5.10
N LEU A 61 2.19 -5.76 6.19
CA LEU A 61 1.14 -6.35 7.02
C LEU A 61 0.29 -5.27 7.70
N VAL A 62 0.93 -4.21 8.23
CA VAL A 62 0.21 -3.08 8.83
C VAL A 62 -0.68 -2.40 7.79
N PHE A 63 -0.18 -2.21 6.57
CA PHE A 63 -0.99 -1.62 5.49
C PHE A 63 -2.17 -2.50 5.11
N ILE A 64 -1.99 -3.82 5.01
CA ILE A 64 -3.09 -4.77 4.74
C ILE A 64 -4.16 -4.68 5.83
N VAL A 65 -3.75 -4.68 7.10
CA VAL A 65 -4.68 -4.57 8.23
C VAL A 65 -5.43 -3.24 8.20
N CYS A 66 -4.74 -2.12 7.97
CA CYS A 66 -5.38 -0.81 7.83
C CYS A 66 -6.38 -0.76 6.67
N ILE A 67 -6.01 -1.30 5.50
CA ILE A 67 -6.91 -1.40 4.34
C ILE A 67 -8.15 -2.24 4.67
N ALA A 68 -7.96 -3.38 5.35
CA ALA A 68 -9.08 -4.22 5.77
C ALA A 68 -10.03 -3.48 6.74
N ILE A 69 -9.48 -2.75 7.70
CA ILE A 69 -10.27 -1.92 8.64
C ILE A 69 -11.09 -0.88 7.87
N ILE A 70 -10.44 -0.17 6.95
CA ILE A 70 -11.09 0.87 6.14
C ILE A 70 -12.19 0.25 5.27
N TYR A 71 -11.91 -0.87 4.61
CA TYR A 71 -12.86 -1.57 3.75
C TYR A 71 -14.10 -2.05 4.50
N ILE A 72 -13.90 -2.62 5.68
CA ILE A 72 -14.96 -3.23 6.49
C ILE A 72 -15.79 -2.18 7.25
N ALA A 73 -15.15 -1.13 7.78
CA ALA A 73 -15.80 -0.26 8.76
C ALA A 73 -15.97 1.20 8.33
N TYR A 74 -15.31 1.64 7.27
CA TYR A 74 -15.32 3.04 6.85
C TYR A 74 -15.85 3.25 5.44
N ASP A 75 -15.05 2.98 4.39
CA ASP A 75 -15.39 3.22 3.00
C ASP A 75 -14.66 2.27 2.05
N LYS A 76 -15.42 1.48 1.28
CA LYS A 76 -14.90 0.49 0.33
C LYS A 76 -14.14 1.14 -0.83
N GLN A 77 -14.66 2.25 -1.35
CA GLN A 77 -14.06 2.94 -2.49
C GLN A 77 -12.73 3.55 -2.09
N TYR A 78 -12.68 4.17 -0.91
CA TYR A 78 -11.44 4.71 -0.38
C TYR A 78 -10.40 3.60 -0.12
N ALA A 79 -10.81 2.48 0.49
CA ALA A 79 -9.93 1.32 0.69
C ALA A 79 -9.38 0.77 -0.62
N LYS A 80 -10.22 0.63 -1.66
CA LYS A 80 -9.82 0.23 -3.00
C LYS A 80 -8.76 1.20 -3.58
N ASN A 81 -9.01 2.50 -3.49
CA ASN A 81 -8.11 3.51 -4.02
C ASN A 81 -6.76 3.50 -3.29
N LEU A 82 -6.78 3.41 -1.96
CA LEU A 82 -5.58 3.28 -1.13
C LEU A 82 -4.78 2.02 -1.49
N THR A 83 -5.48 0.91 -1.77
CA THR A 83 -4.84 -0.33 -2.23
C THR A 83 -4.14 -0.13 -3.57
N PHE A 84 -4.79 0.48 -4.57
CA PHE A 84 -4.17 0.73 -5.87
C PHE A 84 -2.97 1.69 -5.77
N ALA A 85 -3.05 2.74 -4.94
CA ALA A 85 -1.90 3.62 -4.68
C ALA A 85 -0.71 2.84 -4.11
N LEU A 86 -0.97 1.97 -3.13
CA LEU A 86 0.03 1.12 -2.51
C LEU A 86 0.62 0.10 -3.50
N LEU A 87 -0.21 -0.57 -4.30
CA LEU A 87 0.24 -1.52 -5.31
C LEU A 87 1.12 -0.85 -6.38
N THR A 88 0.74 0.35 -6.82
CA THR A 88 1.54 1.14 -7.78
C THR A 88 2.91 1.46 -7.22
N THR A 89 2.97 1.90 -5.96
CA THR A 89 4.24 2.23 -5.32
C THR A 89 5.12 0.99 -5.10
N TYR A 90 4.55 -0.14 -4.70
CA TYR A 90 5.31 -1.39 -4.53
C TYR A 90 5.81 -1.97 -5.84
N TYR A 91 4.99 -1.93 -6.89
CA TYR A 91 5.41 -2.37 -8.21
C TYR A 91 6.60 -1.56 -8.72
N LEU A 92 6.50 -0.22 -8.63
CA LEU A 92 7.58 0.68 -9.02
C LEU A 92 8.84 0.46 -8.17
N ASN A 93 8.68 0.28 -6.85
CA ASN A 93 9.80 -0.01 -5.96
C ASN A 93 10.55 -1.28 -6.36
N SER A 94 9.82 -2.38 -6.56
CA SER A 94 10.41 -3.65 -6.98
C SER A 94 11.09 -3.55 -8.32
N PHE A 95 10.45 -2.87 -9.29
CA PHE A 95 11.03 -2.63 -10.60
C PHE A 95 12.38 -1.90 -10.51
N LEU A 96 12.44 -0.81 -9.73
CA LEU A 96 13.67 -0.04 -9.56
C LEU A 96 14.75 -0.82 -8.82
N LYS A 97 14.37 -1.63 -7.81
CA LYS A 97 15.31 -2.53 -7.12
C LYS A 97 15.95 -3.52 -8.08
N ASP A 98 15.16 -4.12 -8.96
CA ASP A 98 15.64 -5.10 -9.92
C ASP A 98 16.45 -4.47 -11.06
N VAL A 99 16.22 -3.17 -11.37
CA VAL A 99 17.03 -2.39 -12.33
C VAL A 99 18.37 -2.00 -11.72
N PHE A 100 18.36 -1.38 -10.54
CA PHE A 100 19.58 -0.82 -9.93
C PHE A 100 20.44 -1.86 -9.23
N ARG A 101 19.85 -2.86 -8.60
CA ARG A 101 20.51 -3.95 -7.86
C ARG A 101 21.52 -3.45 -6.83
N ASP A 102 21.22 -2.32 -6.20
CA ASP A 102 22.12 -1.69 -5.23
C ASP A 102 22.23 -2.53 -3.95
N PRO A 103 23.44 -2.85 -3.47
CA PRO A 103 23.62 -3.64 -2.28
C PRO A 103 23.21 -2.84 -1.04
N ARG A 104 22.74 -3.54 0.00
CA ARG A 104 22.44 -2.92 1.29
C ARG A 104 23.68 -2.56 2.07
N PRO A 105 23.59 -1.60 3.01
CA PRO A 105 24.65 -1.31 3.97
C PRO A 105 25.11 -2.58 4.70
N PRO A 106 26.45 -2.77 4.90
CA PRO A 106 26.99 -4.01 5.43
C PRO A 106 26.60 -4.30 6.88
N GLU A 107 26.27 -3.28 7.65
CA GLU A 107 25.94 -3.37 9.08
C GLU A 107 24.76 -4.32 9.36
N ASN A 108 23.81 -4.40 8.45
CA ASN A 108 22.62 -5.24 8.62
C ASN A 108 22.09 -5.83 7.30
N ALA A 109 22.99 -6.05 6.33
CA ALA A 109 22.63 -6.51 4.97
C ALA A 109 21.85 -7.86 4.98
N GLY A 110 22.17 -8.75 5.91
CA GLY A 110 21.54 -10.08 6.01
C GLY A 110 20.11 -10.08 6.55
N ARG A 111 19.59 -8.94 7.00
CA ARG A 111 18.24 -8.84 7.58
C ARG A 111 17.13 -8.88 6.53
N GLU A 112 17.43 -8.49 5.31
CA GLU A 112 16.47 -8.42 4.23
C GLU A 112 17.02 -9.04 2.94
N THR A 113 16.18 -9.69 2.16
CA THR A 113 16.56 -10.44 0.96
C THR A 113 16.61 -9.58 -0.30
N SER A 114 15.88 -8.45 -0.33
CA SER A 114 15.83 -7.56 -1.50
C SER A 114 16.94 -6.52 -1.53
N TYR A 115 17.20 -5.92 -2.70
CA TYR A 115 18.15 -4.83 -2.89
C TYR A 115 17.85 -3.58 -2.04
N GLY A 116 18.88 -2.72 -1.84
CA GLY A 116 18.78 -1.50 -1.03
C GLY A 116 17.94 -0.42 -1.68
N PHE A 117 18.35 0.03 -2.85
CA PHE A 117 17.76 1.20 -3.52
C PHE A 117 16.57 0.88 -4.42
N PRO A 118 15.48 1.65 -4.33
CA PRO A 118 15.11 2.60 -3.28
C PRO A 118 14.47 1.91 -2.06
N SER A 119 14.41 2.61 -0.90
CA SER A 119 13.78 2.08 0.31
C SER A 119 12.28 1.87 0.16
N GLY A 120 11.82 0.61 0.21
CA GLY A 120 10.41 0.25 0.08
C GLY A 120 9.55 0.75 1.25
N HIS A 121 10.07 0.71 2.49
CA HIS A 121 9.36 1.25 3.66
C HIS A 121 9.16 2.75 3.57
N SER A 122 10.19 3.51 3.16
CA SER A 122 10.09 4.96 3.00
C SER A 122 9.10 5.33 1.88
N GLN A 123 9.17 4.62 0.76
CA GLN A 123 8.29 4.83 -0.39
C GLN A 123 6.84 4.44 -0.07
N GLY A 124 6.63 3.27 0.52
CA GLY A 124 5.31 2.78 0.94
C GLY A 124 4.67 3.68 1.99
N ALA A 125 5.43 4.09 3.03
CA ALA A 125 4.94 4.98 4.06
C ALA A 125 4.52 6.35 3.49
N ALA A 126 5.33 6.94 2.59
CA ALA A 126 5.00 8.21 1.96
C ALA A 126 3.70 8.13 1.13
N THR A 127 3.53 7.06 0.34
CA THR A 127 2.32 6.87 -0.46
C THR A 127 1.11 6.56 0.43
N PHE A 128 1.23 5.59 1.33
CA PHE A 128 0.10 5.10 2.12
C PHE A 128 -0.40 6.13 3.13
N TRP A 129 0.49 6.60 4.02
CA TRP A 129 0.12 7.57 5.04
C TRP A 129 -0.16 8.94 4.44
N GLY A 130 0.48 9.28 3.33
CA GLY A 130 0.19 10.49 2.57
C GLY A 130 -1.22 10.48 1.99
N TYR A 131 -1.65 9.37 1.35
CA TYR A 131 -3.00 9.23 0.81
C TYR A 131 -4.04 9.15 1.93
N PHE A 132 -3.70 8.50 3.04
CA PHE A 132 -4.54 8.50 4.24
C PHE A 132 -4.74 9.92 4.79
N GLY A 133 -3.67 10.70 4.90
CA GLY A 133 -3.75 12.12 5.30
C GLY A 133 -4.57 12.98 4.35
N TYR A 134 -4.49 12.70 3.05
CA TYR A 134 -5.27 13.40 2.03
C TYR A 134 -6.79 13.23 2.22
N GLU A 135 -7.26 12.04 2.61
CA GLU A 135 -8.67 11.77 2.90
C GLU A 135 -9.22 12.65 4.04
N PHE A 136 -8.37 12.97 5.01
CA PHE A 136 -8.77 13.77 6.18
C PHE A 136 -8.61 15.28 6.01
N LYS A 137 -8.18 15.76 4.84
CA LYS A 137 -7.90 17.19 4.58
C LYS A 137 -9.07 18.13 4.87
N ASP A 138 -10.31 17.65 4.70
CA ASP A 138 -11.54 18.43 4.84
C ASP A 138 -12.32 18.13 6.13
N LYS A 139 -11.80 17.25 6.98
CA LYS A 139 -12.42 16.90 8.26
C LYS A 139 -12.10 17.96 9.34
N PRO A 140 -12.87 18.04 10.43
CA PRO A 140 -12.51 18.86 11.60
C PRO A 140 -11.08 18.58 12.05
N ARG A 141 -10.32 19.62 12.40
CA ARG A 141 -8.87 19.54 12.72
C ARG A 141 -8.02 19.03 11.51
N ARG A 142 -8.46 19.35 10.33
CA ARG A 142 -7.88 18.90 9.04
C ARG A 142 -6.36 18.97 8.92
N ASN A 143 -5.72 19.95 9.58
CA ASN A 143 -4.27 20.12 9.51
C ASN A 143 -3.51 19.21 10.48
N LEU A 144 -4.14 18.72 11.54
CA LEU A 144 -3.48 17.90 12.57
C LEU A 144 -3.14 16.51 12.05
N VAL A 145 -4.08 15.85 11.37
CA VAL A 145 -3.89 14.49 10.85
C VAL A 145 -2.75 14.44 9.82
N PRO A 146 -2.73 15.26 8.76
CA PRO A 146 -1.60 15.32 7.82
C PRO A 146 -0.26 15.63 8.50
N ILE A 147 -0.21 16.53 9.50
CA ILE A 147 1.03 16.85 10.22
C ILE A 147 1.55 15.63 10.99
N ILE A 148 0.69 14.94 11.74
CA ILE A 148 1.07 13.73 12.49
C ILE A 148 1.57 12.65 11.52
N LEU A 149 0.85 12.43 10.42
CA LEU A 149 1.22 11.42 9.43
C LEU A 149 2.51 11.78 8.68
N SER A 150 2.77 13.05 8.41
CA SER A 150 4.06 13.50 7.85
C SER A 150 5.21 13.20 8.82
N GLY A 151 5.01 13.45 10.11
CA GLY A 151 5.97 13.07 11.15
C GLY A 151 6.21 11.55 11.19
N LEU A 152 5.14 10.76 11.07
CA LEU A 152 5.21 9.30 11.00
C LEU A 152 6.00 8.80 9.77
N ILE A 153 5.75 9.37 8.59
CA ILE A 153 6.47 9.06 7.36
C ILE A 153 7.99 9.29 7.56
N LEU A 154 8.37 10.43 8.13
CA LEU A 154 9.76 10.74 8.41
C LEU A 154 10.37 9.79 9.44
N LEU A 155 9.64 9.44 10.50
CA LEU A 155 10.10 8.48 11.51
C LEU A 155 10.31 7.09 10.92
N VAL A 156 9.40 6.61 10.06
CA VAL A 156 9.58 5.34 9.34
C VAL A 156 10.81 5.40 8.44
N ALA A 157 11.02 6.49 7.68
CA ALA A 157 12.20 6.65 6.84
C ALA A 157 13.49 6.66 7.65
N LEU A 158 13.56 7.42 8.74
CA LEU A 158 14.72 7.49 9.64
C LEU A 158 14.99 6.14 10.31
N SER A 159 13.95 5.37 10.66
CA SER A 159 14.14 4.06 11.27
C SER A 159 14.99 3.14 10.40
N ARG A 160 14.89 3.23 9.06
CA ARG A 160 15.63 2.38 8.12
C ARG A 160 17.13 2.64 8.13
N ILE A 161 17.55 3.89 8.39
CA ILE A 161 18.97 4.23 8.57
C ILE A 161 19.46 3.73 9.94
N ILE A 162 18.70 4.02 10.99
CA ILE A 162 19.10 3.72 12.37
C ILE A 162 19.24 2.22 12.61
N ILE A 163 18.36 1.40 12.03
CA ILE A 163 18.48 -0.07 12.09
C ILE A 163 19.50 -0.64 11.10
N GLY A 164 20.14 0.20 10.24
CA GLY A 164 21.26 -0.17 9.38
C GLY A 164 20.92 -0.99 8.15
N VAL A 165 19.67 -0.90 7.64
CA VAL A 165 19.23 -1.67 6.45
C VAL A 165 19.16 -0.85 5.17
N HIS A 166 19.24 0.48 5.27
CA HIS A 166 19.25 1.43 4.17
C HIS A 166 20.18 2.60 4.46
N ASP A 167 20.74 3.21 3.43
CA ASP A 167 21.46 4.46 3.54
C ASP A 167 20.57 5.69 3.25
N VAL A 168 21.15 6.89 3.35
CA VAL A 168 20.42 8.15 3.13
C VAL A 168 19.92 8.26 1.69
N GLN A 169 20.66 7.73 0.71
CA GLN A 169 20.28 7.72 -0.69
C GLN A 169 19.00 6.91 -0.90
N ASP A 170 18.92 5.72 -0.30
CA ASP A 170 17.79 4.82 -0.41
C ASP A 170 16.50 5.45 0.10
N ILE A 171 16.58 6.03 1.32
CA ILE A 171 15.39 6.63 1.94
C ILE A 171 14.96 7.91 1.24
N THR A 172 15.90 8.72 0.79
CA THR A 172 15.61 9.96 0.05
C THR A 172 14.90 9.65 -1.26
N ALA A 173 15.44 8.70 -2.04
CA ALA A 173 14.79 8.23 -3.26
C ALA A 173 13.41 7.63 -2.97
N GLY A 174 13.28 6.80 -1.91
CA GLY A 174 12.01 6.22 -1.49
C GLY A 174 10.97 7.29 -1.16
N LEU A 175 11.32 8.32 -0.39
CA LEU A 175 10.42 9.42 -0.06
C LEU A 175 9.97 10.19 -1.32
N ILE A 176 10.91 10.56 -2.20
CA ILE A 176 10.60 11.29 -3.44
C ILE A 176 9.65 10.48 -4.32
N LEU A 177 9.97 9.20 -4.56
CA LEU A 177 9.15 8.32 -5.39
C LEU A 177 7.78 8.06 -4.77
N GLY A 178 7.72 7.87 -3.45
CA GLY A 178 6.45 7.68 -2.75
C GLY A 178 5.53 8.89 -2.85
N ILE A 179 6.08 10.10 -2.69
CA ILE A 179 5.30 11.33 -2.85
C ILE A 179 4.93 11.57 -4.32
N ALA A 180 5.82 11.28 -5.26
CA ALA A 180 5.50 11.38 -6.70
C ALA A 180 4.36 10.44 -7.09
N VAL A 181 4.36 9.18 -6.62
CA VAL A 181 3.25 8.24 -6.82
C VAL A 181 1.97 8.75 -6.16
N LEU A 182 2.05 9.27 -4.94
CA LEU A 182 0.90 9.87 -4.23
C LEU A 182 0.26 10.99 -5.04
N LEU A 183 1.06 11.94 -5.50
CA LEU A 183 0.56 13.07 -6.28
C LEU A 183 -0.02 12.62 -7.61
N ALA A 184 0.70 11.76 -8.35
CA ALA A 184 0.20 11.19 -9.61
C ALA A 184 -1.14 10.47 -9.38
N PHE A 185 -1.25 9.69 -8.32
CA PHE A 185 -2.47 8.95 -8.01
C PHE A 185 -3.65 9.87 -7.68
N ILE A 186 -3.45 10.90 -6.86
CA ILE A 186 -4.49 11.89 -6.51
C ILE A 186 -5.07 12.57 -7.76
N TYR A 187 -4.26 12.81 -8.79
CA TYR A 187 -4.72 13.47 -10.02
C TYR A 187 -5.26 12.51 -11.07
N ILE A 188 -4.67 11.32 -11.21
CA ILE A 188 -5.01 10.38 -12.28
C ILE A 188 -6.19 9.50 -11.89
N GLU A 189 -6.25 9.04 -10.63
CA GLU A 189 -7.28 8.10 -10.16
C GLU A 189 -8.70 8.59 -10.44
N PRO A 190 -9.11 9.83 -10.13
CA PRO A 190 -10.48 10.27 -10.39
C PRO A 190 -10.88 10.18 -11.87
N VAL A 191 -9.95 10.51 -12.77
CA VAL A 191 -10.18 10.45 -14.23
C VAL A 191 -10.34 9.00 -14.70
N VAL A 192 -9.47 8.11 -14.22
CA VAL A 192 -9.52 6.68 -14.56
C VAL A 192 -10.77 6.04 -13.97
N SER A 193 -11.08 6.35 -12.71
CA SER A 193 -12.25 5.82 -12.00
C SER A 193 -13.56 6.22 -12.67
N GLU A 194 -13.70 7.47 -13.09
CA GLU A 194 -14.85 7.97 -13.86
C GLU A 194 -15.01 7.17 -15.17
N LYS A 195 -13.94 7.03 -15.95
CA LYS A 195 -13.97 6.28 -17.21
C LYS A 195 -14.30 4.81 -17.01
N VAL A 196 -13.66 4.14 -16.03
CA VAL A 196 -13.90 2.73 -15.73
C VAL A 196 -15.30 2.51 -15.17
N SER A 197 -15.86 3.46 -14.40
CA SER A 197 -17.21 3.36 -13.85
C SER A 197 -18.26 3.21 -14.95
N SER A 198 -18.07 3.84 -16.11
CA SER A 198 -18.98 3.75 -17.27
C SER A 198 -18.96 2.40 -17.98
N PHE A 199 -17.99 1.52 -17.70
CA PHE A 199 -17.89 0.22 -18.34
C PHE A 199 -18.93 -0.77 -17.79
N LYS A 200 -19.40 -1.69 -18.64
CA LYS A 200 -20.20 -2.85 -18.19
C LYS A 200 -19.36 -3.72 -17.24
N MET A 201 -20.03 -4.39 -16.31
CA MET A 201 -19.40 -5.27 -15.31
C MET A 201 -18.35 -6.20 -15.92
N LEU A 202 -18.70 -6.93 -16.98
CA LEU A 202 -17.77 -7.84 -17.64
C LEU A 202 -16.49 -7.15 -18.14
N ASN A 203 -16.62 -5.96 -18.73
CA ASN A 203 -15.48 -5.19 -19.22
C ASN A 203 -14.55 -4.71 -18.09
N LYS A 204 -15.12 -4.36 -16.92
CA LYS A 204 -14.32 -4.03 -15.72
C LYS A 204 -13.50 -5.23 -15.26
N ILE A 205 -14.13 -6.41 -15.19
CA ILE A 205 -13.47 -7.67 -14.79
C ILE A 205 -12.38 -8.03 -15.81
N LEU A 206 -12.69 -8.00 -17.11
CA LEU A 206 -11.72 -8.32 -18.16
C LEU A 206 -10.52 -7.35 -18.15
N LEU A 207 -10.77 -6.05 -17.96
CA LEU A 207 -9.70 -5.06 -17.82
C LEU A 207 -8.81 -5.38 -16.62
N GLY A 208 -9.39 -5.75 -15.49
CA GLY A 208 -8.66 -6.14 -14.30
C GLY A 208 -7.82 -7.42 -14.49
N ILE A 209 -8.38 -8.43 -15.13
CA ILE A 209 -7.66 -9.67 -15.46
C ILE A 209 -6.46 -9.36 -16.39
N VAL A 210 -6.68 -8.60 -17.45
CA VAL A 210 -5.60 -8.23 -18.40
C VAL A 210 -4.52 -7.42 -17.66
N ALA A 211 -4.90 -6.40 -16.89
CA ALA A 211 -3.95 -5.59 -16.13
C ALA A 211 -3.14 -6.45 -15.15
N SER A 212 -3.81 -7.34 -14.41
CA SER A 212 -3.18 -8.29 -13.48
C SER A 212 -2.13 -9.17 -14.17
N LEU A 213 -2.50 -9.78 -15.31
CA LEU A 213 -1.59 -10.64 -16.06
C LEU A 213 -0.41 -9.86 -16.65
N VAL A 214 -0.66 -8.65 -17.18
CA VAL A 214 0.42 -7.78 -17.68
C VAL A 214 1.41 -7.44 -16.57
N LEU A 215 0.93 -7.02 -15.40
CA LEU A 215 1.79 -6.70 -14.26
C LEU A 215 2.60 -7.92 -13.79
N PHE A 216 1.95 -9.07 -13.69
CA PHE A 216 2.60 -10.31 -13.26
C PHE A 216 3.67 -10.78 -14.27
N ILE A 217 3.27 -10.91 -15.56
CA ILE A 217 4.11 -11.47 -16.60
C ILE A 217 5.27 -10.53 -16.94
N PHE A 218 5.01 -9.23 -17.09
CA PHE A 218 6.02 -8.26 -17.49
C PHE A 218 7.21 -8.25 -16.53
N GLY A 219 6.97 -8.06 -15.22
CA GLY A 219 8.06 -8.01 -14.24
C GLY A 219 8.75 -9.37 -14.08
N THR A 220 7.97 -10.47 -14.06
CA THR A 220 8.51 -11.83 -13.90
C THR A 220 9.43 -12.23 -15.07
N LEU A 221 9.00 -11.96 -16.31
CA LEU A 221 9.80 -12.28 -17.50
C LEU A 221 11.00 -11.35 -17.67
N LEU A 222 10.82 -10.05 -17.44
CA LEU A 222 11.87 -9.06 -17.65
C LEU A 222 13.10 -9.33 -16.77
N PHE A 223 12.87 -9.73 -15.52
CA PHE A 223 13.95 -9.95 -14.55
C PHE A 223 14.27 -11.44 -14.31
N GLY A 224 13.54 -12.37 -14.97
CA GLY A 224 13.76 -13.80 -14.81
C GLY A 224 13.42 -14.34 -13.41
N ILE A 225 12.50 -13.68 -12.70
CA ILE A 225 12.14 -14.02 -11.32
C ILE A 225 11.05 -15.09 -11.35
N PHE A 226 11.45 -16.36 -11.23
CA PHE A 226 10.53 -17.50 -11.19
C PHE A 226 10.39 -18.12 -9.81
N ILE A 227 11.16 -17.64 -8.82
CA ILE A 227 11.16 -18.07 -7.42
C ILE A 227 10.48 -16.98 -6.57
N ASP A 228 9.97 -17.34 -5.40
CA ASP A 228 9.05 -16.57 -4.54
C ASP A 228 9.59 -15.21 -3.98
N GLU A 229 10.47 -14.53 -4.65
CA GLU A 229 11.04 -13.26 -4.15
C GLU A 229 10.45 -11.99 -4.81
N GLY A 230 9.64 -12.13 -5.87
CA GLY A 230 9.13 -10.99 -6.65
C GLY A 230 7.81 -10.42 -6.16
N ALA A 231 7.74 -9.10 -5.98
CA ALA A 231 6.50 -8.39 -5.72
C ALA A 231 5.53 -8.39 -6.91
N TYR A 232 5.98 -8.73 -8.12
CA TYR A 232 5.17 -8.74 -9.34
C TYR A 232 4.00 -9.73 -9.25
N ALA A 233 4.26 -10.93 -8.72
CA ALA A 233 3.21 -11.92 -8.49
C ALA A 233 2.22 -11.44 -7.42
N GLN A 234 2.72 -10.83 -6.35
CA GLN A 234 1.89 -10.27 -5.28
C GLN A 234 0.98 -9.17 -5.82
N VAL A 235 1.54 -8.19 -6.52
CA VAL A 235 0.79 -7.05 -7.06
C VAL A 235 -0.22 -7.54 -8.10
N GLY A 236 0.20 -8.37 -9.06
CA GLY A 236 -0.70 -8.97 -10.05
C GLY A 236 -1.84 -9.74 -9.40
N GLY A 237 -1.54 -10.59 -8.41
CA GLY A 237 -2.56 -11.35 -7.67
C GLY A 237 -3.57 -10.46 -6.96
N VAL A 238 -3.12 -9.44 -6.22
CA VAL A 238 -4.06 -8.50 -5.55
C VAL A 238 -4.93 -7.78 -6.57
N VAL A 239 -4.36 -7.33 -7.71
CA VAL A 239 -5.14 -6.68 -8.78
C VAL A 239 -6.20 -7.63 -9.32
N LEU A 240 -5.88 -8.93 -9.53
CA LEU A 240 -6.86 -9.93 -9.96
C LEU A 240 -8.01 -10.08 -8.97
N GLY A 241 -7.68 -10.38 -7.71
CA GLY A 241 -8.68 -10.63 -6.68
C GLY A 241 -9.54 -9.40 -6.38
N LEU A 242 -8.93 -8.22 -6.32
CA LEU A 242 -9.62 -6.95 -6.12
C LEU A 242 -10.55 -6.60 -7.29
N SER A 243 -10.08 -6.75 -8.54
CA SER A 243 -10.89 -6.45 -9.73
C SER A 243 -12.11 -7.34 -9.87
N ILE A 244 -11.99 -8.62 -9.55
CA ILE A 244 -13.13 -9.54 -9.56
C ILE A 244 -14.00 -9.30 -8.33
N GLY A 245 -13.41 -9.32 -7.15
CA GLY A 245 -14.14 -9.27 -5.88
C GLY A 245 -14.90 -7.97 -5.68
N TYR A 246 -14.24 -6.83 -5.87
CA TYR A 246 -14.87 -5.52 -5.71
C TYR A 246 -15.99 -5.27 -6.73
N VAL A 247 -15.82 -5.71 -7.99
CA VAL A 247 -16.84 -5.52 -9.03
C VAL A 247 -18.06 -6.40 -8.75
N LEU A 248 -17.86 -7.68 -8.40
CA LEU A 248 -18.97 -8.59 -8.05
C LEU A 248 -19.66 -8.18 -6.75
N GLU A 249 -18.90 -7.69 -5.78
CA GLU A 249 -19.45 -7.22 -4.51
C GLU A 249 -20.37 -6.02 -4.72
N ASN A 250 -19.96 -5.02 -5.51
CA ASN A 250 -20.82 -3.87 -5.80
C ASN A 250 -22.07 -4.22 -6.63
N GLU A 251 -22.01 -5.26 -7.45
CA GLU A 251 -23.15 -5.68 -8.30
C GLU A 251 -24.15 -6.56 -7.56
N TYR A 252 -23.68 -7.47 -6.70
CA TYR A 252 -24.52 -8.53 -6.13
C TYR A 252 -24.65 -8.52 -4.60
N VAL A 253 -23.76 -7.86 -3.89
CA VAL A 253 -23.70 -7.86 -2.42
C VAL A 253 -24.09 -6.49 -1.86
N ASP A 254 -23.56 -5.43 -2.44
CA ASP A 254 -23.77 -4.02 -2.07
C ASP A 254 -23.63 -3.74 -0.57
N TYR A 255 -22.60 -4.31 0.06
CA TYR A 255 -22.29 -4.03 1.46
C TYR A 255 -21.90 -2.56 1.65
N GLN A 256 -22.60 -1.86 2.56
CA GLN A 256 -22.40 -0.43 2.81
C GLN A 256 -22.02 -0.19 4.28
N PRO A 257 -20.74 -0.12 4.62
CA PRO A 257 -20.30 0.07 6.00
C PRO A 257 -20.79 1.39 6.61
N SER A 258 -20.98 2.43 5.78
CA SER A 258 -21.48 3.74 6.24
C SER A 258 -22.90 3.69 6.82
N ARG A 259 -23.73 2.75 6.37
CA ARG A 259 -25.13 2.60 6.82
C ARG A 259 -25.28 1.82 8.12
N LEU A 260 -24.23 1.12 8.56
CA LEU A 260 -24.30 0.26 9.74
C LEU A 260 -24.15 1.06 11.04
N GLU A 261 -24.87 0.62 12.07
CA GLU A 261 -24.64 1.07 13.44
C GLU A 261 -23.25 0.68 13.94
N THR A 262 -22.67 1.46 14.85
CA THR A 262 -21.33 1.24 15.40
C THR A 262 -21.14 -0.17 15.96
N LYS A 263 -22.15 -0.75 16.60
CA LYS A 263 -22.12 -2.11 17.13
C LYS A 263 -21.80 -3.14 16.03
N TYR A 264 -22.51 -3.09 14.90
CA TYR A 264 -22.31 -4.02 13.78
C TYR A 264 -20.99 -3.77 13.06
N LYS A 265 -20.54 -2.51 12.96
CA LYS A 265 -19.20 -2.20 12.43
C LYS A 265 -18.10 -2.88 13.25
N ILE A 266 -18.20 -2.84 14.60
CA ILE A 266 -17.23 -3.49 15.49
C ILE A 266 -17.28 -5.01 15.33
N ILE A 267 -18.47 -5.61 15.29
CA ILE A 267 -18.62 -7.07 15.10
C ILE A 267 -18.04 -7.50 13.76
N ASN A 268 -18.41 -6.81 12.68
CA ASN A 268 -17.91 -7.09 11.34
C ASN A 268 -16.38 -6.92 11.26
N LEU A 269 -15.85 -5.91 11.93
CA LEU A 269 -14.39 -5.68 11.99
C LEU A 269 -13.67 -6.84 12.66
N ILE A 270 -14.15 -7.29 13.82
CA ILE A 270 -13.57 -8.44 14.54
C ILE A 270 -13.62 -9.70 13.68
N ILE A 271 -14.81 -10.04 13.14
CA ILE A 271 -14.99 -11.23 12.30
C ILE A 271 -14.12 -11.14 11.04
N GLY A 272 -14.17 -10.00 10.34
CA GLY A 272 -13.42 -9.80 9.10
C GLY A 272 -11.92 -9.86 9.30
N LEU A 273 -11.38 -9.25 10.37
CA LEU A 273 -9.96 -9.33 10.68
C LEU A 273 -9.52 -10.75 11.05
N ILE A 274 -10.34 -11.49 11.80
CA ILE A 274 -10.04 -12.90 12.10
C ILE A 274 -9.97 -13.71 10.80
N ILE A 275 -10.94 -13.56 9.90
CA ILE A 275 -10.94 -14.26 8.61
C ILE A 275 -9.70 -13.89 7.79
N VAL A 276 -9.36 -12.61 7.66
CA VAL A 276 -8.18 -12.14 6.91
C VAL A 276 -6.90 -12.73 7.48
N ILE A 277 -6.74 -12.68 8.81
CA ILE A 277 -5.56 -13.22 9.51
C ILE A 277 -5.43 -14.73 9.30
N VAL A 278 -6.53 -15.48 9.49
CA VAL A 278 -6.53 -16.94 9.33
C VAL A 278 -6.17 -17.31 7.88
N ILE A 279 -6.75 -16.65 6.89
CA ILE A 279 -6.47 -16.93 5.47
C ILE A 279 -5.03 -16.51 5.11
N TYR A 280 -4.58 -15.35 5.57
CA TYR A 280 -3.23 -14.85 5.30
C TYR A 280 -2.16 -15.85 5.81
N PHE A 281 -2.24 -16.22 7.09
CA PHE A 281 -1.27 -17.15 7.69
C PHE A 281 -1.49 -18.61 7.24
N GLY A 282 -2.72 -19.03 7.02
CA GLY A 282 -3.03 -20.36 6.50
C GLY A 282 -2.43 -20.59 5.10
N LEU A 283 -2.56 -19.60 4.23
CA LEU A 283 -1.92 -19.64 2.91
C LEU A 283 -0.40 -19.41 2.99
N GLU A 284 0.11 -18.63 3.97
CA GLU A 284 1.55 -18.52 4.19
C GLU A 284 2.17 -19.86 4.54
N PHE A 285 1.52 -20.63 5.42
CA PHE A 285 1.99 -21.97 5.81
C PHE A 285 2.15 -22.94 4.62
N LEU A 286 1.33 -22.79 3.58
CA LEU A 286 1.43 -23.61 2.37
C LEU A 286 2.56 -23.17 1.42
N LYS A 287 3.21 -22.04 1.68
CA LYS A 287 4.31 -21.50 0.86
C LYS A 287 5.48 -22.47 0.73
N ASP A 288 5.82 -23.18 1.81
CA ASP A 288 6.94 -24.12 1.82
C ASP A 288 6.66 -25.38 0.99
N ILE A 289 5.37 -25.69 0.76
CA ILE A 289 4.93 -26.83 -0.07
C ILE A 289 4.86 -26.41 -1.55
N PHE A 290 4.37 -25.21 -1.83
CA PHE A 290 4.12 -24.71 -3.18
C PHE A 290 5.04 -23.53 -3.52
N ASN A 291 6.33 -23.63 -3.23
CA ASN A 291 7.30 -22.56 -3.44
C ASN A 291 7.43 -22.18 -4.92
N SER A 292 6.48 -21.35 -5.40
CA SER A 292 6.49 -20.85 -6.76
C SER A 292 5.87 -19.45 -6.85
N VAL A 293 6.33 -18.70 -7.83
CA VAL A 293 5.77 -17.38 -8.16
C VAL A 293 4.28 -17.45 -8.56
N ILE A 294 3.87 -18.57 -9.16
CA ILE A 294 2.46 -18.82 -9.52
C ILE A 294 1.61 -19.02 -8.26
N TYR A 295 2.11 -19.78 -7.28
CA TYR A 295 1.42 -19.91 -6.00
C TYR A 295 1.27 -18.56 -5.31
N ARG A 296 2.31 -17.74 -5.28
CA ARG A 296 2.28 -16.38 -4.74
C ARG A 296 1.20 -15.53 -5.42
N TYR A 297 1.12 -15.56 -6.75
CA TYR A 297 0.10 -14.85 -7.51
C TYR A 297 -1.32 -15.25 -7.08
N PHE A 298 -1.64 -16.54 -7.06
CA PHE A 298 -2.97 -17.00 -6.68
C PHE A 298 -3.26 -16.80 -5.20
N ARG A 299 -2.27 -16.93 -4.33
CA ARG A 299 -2.41 -16.67 -2.90
C ARG A 299 -2.91 -15.25 -2.64
N TYR A 300 -2.28 -14.26 -3.21
CA TYR A 300 -2.69 -12.86 -3.03
C TYR A 300 -4.00 -12.54 -3.77
N ALA A 301 -4.30 -13.21 -4.88
CA ALA A 301 -5.61 -13.11 -5.53
C ALA A 301 -6.74 -13.64 -4.64
N ILE A 302 -6.54 -14.77 -3.99
CA ILE A 302 -7.51 -15.36 -3.05
C ILE A 302 -7.73 -14.45 -1.84
N ILE A 303 -6.66 -13.92 -1.23
CA ILE A 303 -6.76 -13.01 -0.08
C ILE A 303 -7.57 -11.77 -0.46
N ALA A 304 -7.26 -11.13 -1.59
CA ALA A 304 -7.97 -9.96 -2.06
C ALA A 304 -9.43 -10.24 -2.41
N LEU A 305 -9.71 -11.38 -3.06
CA LEU A 305 -11.08 -11.82 -3.39
C LEU A 305 -11.91 -12.07 -2.11
N ILE A 306 -11.34 -12.75 -1.12
CA ILE A 306 -12.03 -13.04 0.15
C ILE A 306 -12.33 -11.73 0.87
N LEU A 307 -11.36 -10.82 0.98
CA LEU A 307 -11.57 -9.53 1.63
C LEU A 307 -12.66 -8.70 0.95
N THR A 308 -12.70 -8.70 -0.39
CA THR A 308 -13.54 -7.77 -1.13
C THR A 308 -14.91 -8.33 -1.53
N LEU A 309 -15.10 -9.66 -1.50
CA LEU A 309 -16.38 -10.30 -1.87
C LEU A 309 -16.94 -11.19 -0.77
N VAL A 310 -16.14 -12.15 -0.28
CA VAL A 310 -16.67 -13.19 0.61
C VAL A 310 -16.99 -12.61 1.99
N ILE A 311 -16.12 -11.79 2.55
CA ILE A 311 -16.32 -11.15 3.86
C ILE A 311 -17.56 -10.23 3.83
N PRO A 312 -17.71 -9.28 2.88
CA PRO A 312 -18.93 -8.50 2.74
C PRO A 312 -20.21 -9.34 2.57
N TRP A 313 -20.13 -10.40 1.77
CA TRP A 313 -21.27 -11.31 1.61
C TRP A 313 -21.67 -11.98 2.93
N ILE A 314 -20.72 -12.41 3.75
CA ILE A 314 -21.00 -12.94 5.09
C ILE A 314 -21.70 -11.87 5.93
N PHE A 315 -21.24 -10.62 5.89
CA PHE A 315 -21.81 -9.53 6.67
C PHE A 315 -23.26 -9.23 6.29
N THR A 316 -23.65 -9.34 5.02
CA THR A 316 -25.06 -9.20 4.63
C THR A 316 -25.98 -10.31 5.17
N LYS A 317 -25.41 -11.43 5.63
CA LYS A 317 -26.17 -12.54 6.24
C LYS A 317 -26.30 -12.45 7.76
N ILE A 318 -25.35 -11.78 8.41
CA ILE A 318 -25.31 -11.68 9.89
C ILE A 318 -25.80 -10.33 10.42
N ASN A 319 -25.77 -9.29 9.59
CA ASN A 319 -26.32 -8.00 9.96
C ASN A 319 -27.84 -7.98 9.78
N PRO A 320 -28.59 -7.22 10.60
CA PRO A 320 -30.01 -7.03 10.38
C PRO A 320 -30.25 -6.39 9.01
N THR A 321 -31.26 -6.91 8.29
CA THR A 321 -31.76 -6.23 7.09
C THR A 321 -32.39 -4.91 7.51
N GLU A 322 -32.00 -3.81 6.87
CA GLU A 322 -32.74 -2.56 7.00
C GLU A 322 -34.17 -2.82 6.50
N GLU A 323 -35.16 -2.75 7.39
CA GLU A 323 -36.59 -2.72 7.07
C GLU A 323 -36.97 -1.34 6.49
#